data_8e81d66ad192271f1dad7915d00ef411
#
_entry.id   8e81d66ad192271f1dad7915d00ef411
#
_cell.length_a   1.000
_cell.length_b   1.000
_cell.length_c   1.000
_cell.angle_alpha   90.00
_cell.angle_beta   90.00
_cell.angle_gamma   90.00
#
_symmetry.space_group_name_H-M   'P 1'
#
loop_
_entity.id
_entity.type
_entity.pdbx_description
1 polymer ?
#
loop_
_entity_poly.entity_id
_entity_poly.type
_entity_poly.pdbx_seq_one_letter_code
_entity_poly.pdbx_strand_id
1 'polypeptide(L)'
;YVLPDSPLTVQDRLGSLVTFTSFSDTTTVVQQEVPTVSLGGLDMVMMVHIDPSVRLKVDLDASNDNRVELEGGGDLSMKYTPQGALTLTGRYTLSGGLMKYALPVIAAKEFAIDNGSYVEWTGNPMDPMLKFKATDRIRASVSEGENGGTRSVNFDVSIVVKNRLDNLSFAFDVSAPEDATIQNELTAMGAEERGKQAL
;
A
#
# COMPACT_ATOMS: atom_id res chain seq x y z
N TYR A 1 -19.90 -9.08 -45.56
CA TYR A 1 -19.52 -8.08 -44.53
C TYR A 1 -19.50 -6.73 -45.21
N VAL A 2 -20.46 -5.90 -44.97
CA VAL A 2 -20.53 -4.52 -45.46
C VAL A 2 -20.05 -3.66 -44.31
N LEU A 3 -18.88 -3.03 -44.44
CA LEU A 3 -18.42 -1.97 -43.58
C LEU A 3 -19.23 -0.71 -43.91
N PRO A 4 -19.83 0.00 -42.96
CA PRO A 4 -20.43 1.29 -43.23
C PRO A 4 -19.32 2.31 -43.53
N ASP A 5 -19.36 2.86 -44.73
CA ASP A 5 -18.54 3.97 -45.17
C ASP A 5 -18.98 5.23 -44.42
N SER A 6 -18.16 5.68 -43.49
CA SER A 6 -18.23 7.04 -42.95
C SER A 6 -16.81 7.54 -42.78
N PRO A 7 -16.35 8.43 -43.66
CA PRO A 7 -15.07 9.09 -43.50
C PRO A 7 -15.18 10.15 -42.42
N LEU A 8 -15.01 9.76 -41.17
CA LEU A 8 -14.69 10.74 -40.12
C LEU A 8 -13.24 11.19 -40.38
N THR A 9 -13.10 12.39 -40.89
CA THR A 9 -11.79 13.00 -41.09
C THR A 9 -11.08 13.17 -39.74
N VAL A 10 -9.77 13.08 -39.75
CA VAL A 10 -8.91 13.29 -38.55
C VAL A 10 -9.21 14.62 -37.85
N GLN A 11 -9.71 15.61 -38.61
CA GLN A 11 -10.10 16.92 -38.10
C GLN A 11 -11.35 16.88 -37.21
N ASP A 12 -12.33 16.01 -37.49
CA ASP A 12 -13.53 15.86 -36.66
C ASP A 12 -13.23 15.16 -35.31
N ARG A 13 -12.19 14.32 -35.27
CA ARG A 13 -11.72 13.71 -34.04
C ARG A 13 -10.91 14.67 -33.15
N LEU A 14 -10.17 15.60 -33.74
CA LEU A 14 -9.40 16.59 -32.98
C LEU A 14 -10.29 17.70 -32.41
N GLY A 15 -11.38 18.06 -33.11
CA GLY A 15 -12.34 19.07 -32.64
C GLY A 15 -13.12 18.64 -31.39
N SER A 16 -13.30 17.34 -31.17
CA SER A 16 -13.98 16.82 -29.98
C SER A 16 -13.05 16.61 -28.77
N LEU A 17 -11.73 16.72 -28.96
CA LEU A 17 -10.73 16.48 -27.92
C LEU A 17 -10.13 17.76 -27.33
N VAL A 18 -10.38 18.93 -27.94
CA VAL A 18 -9.82 20.20 -27.48
C VAL A 18 -10.97 21.17 -27.16
N THR A 19 -11.31 21.32 -25.89
CA THR A 19 -12.19 22.35 -25.41
C THR A 19 -11.35 23.56 -24.98
N PHE A 20 -11.37 24.65 -25.74
CA PHE A 20 -10.76 25.92 -25.33
C PHE A 20 -11.66 26.59 -24.29
N THR A 21 -11.22 26.65 -23.02
CA THR A 21 -11.84 27.49 -22.00
C THR A 21 -11.26 28.90 -22.07
N SER A 22 -12.07 29.88 -22.40
CA SER A 22 -11.68 31.27 -22.27
C SER A 22 -11.70 31.68 -20.80
N PHE A 23 -10.62 32.27 -20.33
CA PHE A 23 -10.44 32.77 -18.96
C PHE A 23 -11.10 34.15 -18.78
N SER A 24 -12.39 34.24 -18.90
CA SER A 24 -13.11 35.44 -18.48
C SER A 24 -14.53 35.03 -18.09
N ASP A 25 -14.68 34.58 -16.86
CA ASP A 25 -15.73 34.93 -15.92
C ASP A 25 -15.65 34.03 -14.67
N THR A 26 -15.29 34.66 -13.58
CA THR A 26 -15.44 34.14 -12.21
C THR A 26 -16.92 34.17 -11.87
N THR A 27 -17.62 33.05 -11.98
CA THR A 27 -18.79 32.65 -11.17
C THR A 27 -19.66 31.69 -11.96
N THR A 28 -19.34 30.45 -11.88
CA THR A 28 -20.22 29.27 -11.81
C THR A 28 -19.32 28.05 -11.98
N VAL A 29 -19.08 27.34 -10.88
CA VAL A 29 -18.49 25.99 -10.95
C VAL A 29 -19.56 25.11 -11.57
N VAL A 30 -19.57 25.01 -12.89
CA VAL A 30 -20.23 23.91 -13.57
C VAL A 30 -19.38 22.69 -13.24
N GLN A 31 -19.84 21.87 -12.31
CA GLN A 31 -19.34 20.50 -12.19
C GLN A 31 -19.56 19.86 -13.55
N GLN A 32 -18.50 19.81 -14.35
CA GLN A 32 -18.46 19.01 -15.55
C GLN A 32 -18.49 17.55 -15.06
N GLU A 33 -19.66 16.93 -15.11
CA GLU A 33 -19.77 15.49 -14.96
C GLU A 33 -18.87 14.88 -16.03
N VAL A 34 -17.74 14.32 -15.59
CA VAL A 34 -16.89 13.49 -16.45
C VAL A 34 -17.80 12.37 -16.93
N PRO A 35 -18.09 12.23 -18.23
CA PRO A 35 -18.92 11.15 -18.69
C PRO A 35 -18.26 9.83 -18.29
N THR A 36 -18.82 9.16 -17.30
CA THR A 36 -18.46 7.80 -17.00
C THR A 36 -18.88 6.96 -18.22
N VAL A 37 -17.90 6.53 -18.99
CA VAL A 37 -18.15 5.58 -20.08
C VAL A 37 -18.63 4.30 -19.42
N SER A 38 -19.94 4.16 -19.30
CA SER A 38 -20.55 2.91 -18.91
C SER A 38 -20.38 1.94 -20.09
N LEU A 39 -19.54 0.95 -19.92
CA LEU A 39 -19.44 -0.21 -20.81
C LEU A 39 -20.67 -1.11 -20.63
N GLY A 40 -21.85 -0.53 -20.64
CA GLY A 40 -23.11 -1.22 -20.43
C GLY A 40 -23.24 -2.44 -21.37
N GLY A 41 -23.56 -3.59 -20.79
CA GLY A 41 -23.72 -4.83 -21.54
C GLY A 41 -22.45 -5.69 -21.72
N LEU A 42 -21.29 -5.26 -21.20
CA LEU A 42 -20.06 -6.05 -21.25
C LEU A 42 -19.96 -6.97 -20.03
N ASP A 43 -19.81 -8.27 -20.26
CA ASP A 43 -19.34 -9.23 -19.25
C ASP A 43 -17.90 -9.60 -19.58
N MET A 44 -16.99 -9.30 -18.68
CA MET A 44 -15.56 -9.48 -18.90
C MET A 44 -14.92 -10.20 -17.70
N VAL A 45 -14.15 -11.23 -18.00
CA VAL A 45 -13.27 -11.89 -17.02
C VAL A 45 -11.85 -11.74 -17.51
N MET A 46 -10.97 -11.21 -16.67
CA MET A 46 -9.57 -11.01 -16.96
C MET A 46 -8.70 -11.65 -15.88
N MET A 47 -7.72 -12.43 -16.32
CA MET A 47 -6.66 -12.96 -15.45
C MET A 47 -5.44 -12.03 -15.59
N VAL A 48 -4.93 -11.57 -14.46
CA VAL A 48 -3.76 -10.70 -14.39
C VAL A 48 -2.66 -11.44 -13.65
N HIS A 49 -1.59 -11.76 -14.35
CA HIS A 49 -0.38 -12.28 -13.73
C HIS A 49 0.60 -11.14 -13.52
N ILE A 50 1.03 -10.94 -12.27
CA ILE A 50 2.01 -9.93 -11.88
C ILE A 50 3.31 -10.66 -11.57
N ASP A 51 4.35 -10.35 -12.34
CA ASP A 51 5.69 -10.91 -12.13
C ASP A 51 6.26 -10.45 -10.78
N PRO A 52 6.95 -11.32 -10.01
CA PRO A 52 7.54 -10.97 -8.72
C PRO A 52 8.56 -9.82 -8.72
N SER A 53 9.08 -9.43 -9.88
CA SER A 53 10.00 -8.30 -10.03
C SER A 53 9.30 -6.94 -10.18
N VAL A 54 7.98 -6.92 -10.24
CA VAL A 54 7.19 -5.69 -10.36
C VAL A 54 7.31 -4.87 -9.07
N ARG A 55 7.66 -3.60 -9.23
CA ARG A 55 7.72 -2.64 -8.14
C ARG A 55 6.56 -1.68 -8.21
N LEU A 56 5.85 -1.56 -7.10
CA LEU A 56 4.77 -0.60 -6.91
C LEU A 56 5.26 0.48 -5.94
N LYS A 57 5.01 1.73 -6.29
CA LYS A 57 5.26 2.86 -5.42
C LYS A 57 3.94 3.55 -5.13
N VAL A 58 3.64 3.69 -3.86
CA VAL A 58 2.41 4.31 -3.37
C VAL A 58 2.80 5.45 -2.44
N ASP A 59 2.45 6.67 -2.82
CA ASP A 59 2.58 7.83 -1.95
C ASP A 59 1.32 7.91 -1.08
N LEU A 60 1.50 7.91 0.24
CA LEU A 60 0.41 7.88 1.22
C LEU A 60 -0.10 9.28 1.57
N ASP A 61 0.68 10.31 1.24
CA ASP A 61 0.33 11.71 1.43
C ASP A 61 0.80 12.58 0.26
N ALA A 62 0.27 13.78 0.19
CA ALA A 62 0.59 14.74 -0.87
C ALA A 62 2.00 15.35 -0.74
N SER A 63 2.65 15.25 0.42
CA SER A 63 4.00 15.75 0.67
C SER A 63 5.10 14.77 0.27
N ASN A 64 4.73 13.51 -0.05
CA ASN A 64 5.63 12.39 -0.31
C ASN A 64 6.55 12.03 0.88
N ASP A 65 6.20 12.45 2.09
CA ASP A 65 6.94 12.11 3.30
C ASP A 65 6.63 10.68 3.74
N ASN A 66 5.40 10.24 3.46
CA ASN A 66 4.93 8.88 3.73
C ASN A 66 4.72 8.14 2.41
N ARG A 67 5.49 7.08 2.21
CA ARG A 67 5.42 6.27 1.00
C ARG A 67 5.73 4.81 1.27
N VAL A 68 5.17 3.97 0.41
CA VAL A 68 5.43 2.53 0.41
C VAL A 68 5.92 2.11 -0.97
N GLU A 69 7.05 1.45 -1.00
CA GLU A 69 7.58 0.79 -2.19
C GLU A 69 7.47 -0.72 -1.97
N LEU A 70 6.72 -1.39 -2.84
CA LEU A 70 6.42 -2.82 -2.74
C LEU A 70 7.08 -3.55 -3.91
N GLU A 71 7.69 -4.68 -3.63
CA GLU A 71 8.21 -5.60 -4.63
C GLU A 71 7.55 -6.96 -4.41
N GLY A 72 6.97 -7.53 -5.46
CA GLY A 72 6.24 -8.79 -5.33
C GLY A 72 5.41 -9.12 -6.55
N GLY A 73 4.65 -10.21 -6.47
CA GLY A 73 3.83 -10.68 -7.56
C GLY A 73 2.67 -11.55 -7.11
N GLY A 74 1.90 -11.99 -8.08
CA GLY A 74 0.76 -12.86 -7.83
C GLY A 74 -0.22 -12.91 -8.99
N ASP A 75 -1.24 -13.70 -8.79
CA ASP A 75 -2.30 -13.92 -9.77
C ASP A 75 -3.61 -13.30 -9.27
N LEU A 76 -4.20 -12.44 -10.08
CA LEU A 76 -5.46 -11.78 -9.81
C LEU A 76 -6.48 -12.12 -10.88
N SER A 77 -7.72 -12.34 -10.47
CA SER A 77 -8.86 -12.48 -11.37
C SER A 77 -9.78 -11.30 -11.18
N MET A 78 -10.04 -10.59 -12.26
CA MET A 78 -10.95 -9.45 -12.32
C MET A 78 -12.18 -9.83 -13.13
N LYS A 79 -13.36 -9.60 -12.57
CA LYS A 79 -14.63 -9.76 -13.26
C LYS A 79 -15.38 -8.43 -13.27
N TYR A 80 -15.81 -8.03 -14.46
CA TYR A 80 -16.69 -6.87 -14.67
C TYR A 80 -18.02 -7.37 -15.24
N THR A 81 -19.14 -6.96 -14.64
CA THR A 81 -20.47 -7.38 -15.06
C THR A 81 -21.15 -6.33 -15.92
N PRO A 82 -22.17 -6.70 -16.74
CA PRO A 82 -22.96 -5.76 -17.52
C PRO A 82 -23.62 -4.64 -16.70
N GLN A 83 -23.84 -4.86 -15.41
CA GLN A 83 -24.41 -3.88 -14.49
C GLN A 83 -23.36 -2.92 -13.93
N GLY A 84 -22.10 -3.02 -14.36
CA GLY A 84 -21.00 -2.18 -13.93
C GLY A 84 -20.33 -2.61 -12.61
N ALA A 85 -20.68 -3.79 -12.08
CA ALA A 85 -20.03 -4.31 -10.87
C ALA A 85 -18.65 -4.88 -11.22
N LEU A 86 -17.63 -4.40 -10.50
CA LEU A 86 -16.25 -4.88 -10.59
C LEU A 86 -15.93 -5.71 -9.36
N THR A 87 -15.48 -6.94 -9.57
CA THR A 87 -14.93 -7.79 -8.51
C THR A 87 -13.48 -8.15 -8.81
N LEU A 88 -12.68 -8.19 -7.77
CA LEU A 88 -11.27 -8.58 -7.82
C LEU A 88 -11.03 -9.69 -6.81
N THR A 89 -10.39 -10.76 -7.23
CA THR A 89 -9.99 -11.88 -6.36
C THR A 89 -8.57 -12.28 -6.64
N GLY A 90 -7.88 -12.76 -5.61
CA GLY A 90 -6.50 -13.21 -5.71
C GLY A 90 -5.59 -12.56 -4.68
N ARG A 91 -4.32 -12.88 -4.75
CA ARG A 91 -3.31 -12.43 -3.78
C ARG A 91 -2.09 -11.87 -4.49
N TYR A 92 -1.63 -10.73 -4.01
CA TYR A 92 -0.34 -10.15 -4.32
C TYR A 92 0.59 -10.37 -3.13
N THR A 93 1.59 -11.20 -3.30
CA THR A 93 2.56 -11.57 -2.25
C THR A 93 3.82 -10.75 -2.43
N LEU A 94 4.30 -10.17 -1.33
CA LEU A 94 5.49 -9.33 -1.32
C LEU A 94 6.74 -10.19 -1.12
N SER A 95 7.73 -9.97 -1.95
CA SER A 95 9.10 -10.48 -1.79
C SER A 95 9.95 -9.50 -0.96
N GLY A 96 9.53 -8.24 -0.85
CA GLY A 96 10.18 -7.19 -0.10
C GLY A 96 9.57 -5.83 -0.36
N GLY A 97 10.27 -4.79 0.07
CA GLY A 97 9.87 -3.41 -0.12
C GLY A 97 10.40 -2.50 0.98
N LEU A 98 10.05 -1.22 0.90
CA LEU A 98 10.38 -0.20 1.89
C LEU A 98 9.13 0.61 2.22
N MET A 99 8.91 0.84 3.50
CA MET A 99 7.90 1.77 3.99
C MET A 99 8.61 2.93 4.68
N LYS A 100 8.46 4.13 4.13
CA LYS A 100 8.89 5.37 4.77
C LYS A 100 7.69 5.99 5.46
N TYR A 101 7.83 6.24 6.75
CA TYR A 101 6.76 6.80 7.56
C TYR A 101 7.30 7.89 8.50
N ALA A 102 6.70 9.06 8.42
CA ALA A 102 7.01 10.21 9.28
C ALA A 102 5.90 10.40 10.30
N LEU A 103 6.25 10.36 11.58
CA LEU A 103 5.35 10.77 12.66
C LEU A 103 5.53 12.26 12.96
N PRO A 104 4.50 12.97 13.45
CA PRO A 104 4.56 14.43 13.67
C PRO A 104 5.68 14.92 14.59
N VAL A 105 6.25 14.02 15.41
CA VAL A 105 7.30 14.32 16.42
C VAL A 105 8.59 13.52 16.20
N ILE A 106 8.63 12.59 15.27
CA ILE A 106 9.74 11.69 15.02
C ILE A 106 10.18 11.85 13.57
N ALA A 107 11.47 11.98 13.34
CA ALA A 107 12.02 12.01 11.99
C ALA A 107 11.56 10.79 11.18
N ALA A 108 11.34 10.98 9.89
CA ALA A 108 10.92 9.91 8.99
C ALA A 108 11.82 8.67 9.14
N LYS A 109 11.21 7.53 9.38
CA LYS A 109 11.85 6.22 9.52
C LYS A 109 11.59 5.38 8.30
N GLU A 110 12.55 4.55 7.95
CA GLU A 110 12.43 3.58 6.87
C GLU A 110 12.39 2.17 7.47
N PHE A 111 11.32 1.45 7.13
CA PHE A 111 11.11 0.07 7.54
C PHE A 111 11.20 -0.84 6.32
N ALA A 112 11.99 -1.88 6.40
CA ALA A 112 12.03 -2.92 5.38
C ALA A 112 10.78 -3.80 5.51
N ILE A 113 10.07 -4.01 4.41
CA ILE A 113 8.89 -4.89 4.38
C ILE A 113 9.35 -6.33 4.34
N ASP A 114 8.88 -7.12 5.30
CA ASP A 114 9.25 -8.53 5.44
C ASP A 114 8.64 -9.37 4.31
N ASN A 115 9.41 -10.32 3.82
CA ASN A 115 8.96 -11.32 2.86
C ASN A 115 7.77 -12.11 3.43
N GLY A 116 6.80 -12.43 2.56
CA GLY A 116 5.56 -13.12 2.94
C GLY A 116 4.45 -12.19 3.42
N SER A 117 4.67 -10.88 3.45
CA SER A 117 3.61 -9.89 3.51
C SER A 117 2.73 -9.99 2.26
N TYR A 118 1.44 -9.66 2.35
CA TYR A 118 0.55 -9.77 1.19
C TYR A 118 -0.65 -8.83 1.24
N VAL A 119 -1.23 -8.63 0.06
CA VAL A 119 -2.55 -8.03 -0.17
C VAL A 119 -3.44 -9.07 -0.81
N GLU A 120 -4.64 -9.29 -0.30
CA GLU A 120 -5.59 -10.28 -0.80
C GLU A 120 -6.95 -9.65 -1.06
N TRP A 121 -7.45 -9.85 -2.27
CA TRP A 121 -8.79 -9.44 -2.67
C TRP A 121 -9.73 -10.64 -2.68
N THR A 122 -10.91 -10.47 -2.10
CA THR A 122 -11.95 -11.49 -2.01
C THR A 122 -13.27 -11.03 -2.64
N GLY A 123 -13.24 -10.00 -3.48
CA GLY A 123 -14.40 -9.48 -4.19
C GLY A 123 -14.34 -7.97 -4.40
N ASN A 124 -14.45 -7.17 -3.35
CA ASN A 124 -14.40 -5.71 -3.45
C ASN A 124 -12.96 -5.23 -3.73
N PRO A 125 -12.70 -4.56 -4.88
CA PRO A 125 -11.36 -4.06 -5.22
C PRO A 125 -10.86 -2.97 -4.26
N MET A 126 -11.80 -2.22 -3.65
CA MET A 126 -11.47 -1.09 -2.78
C MET A 126 -11.28 -1.49 -1.31
N ASP A 127 -11.50 -2.77 -0.98
CA ASP A 127 -11.39 -3.27 0.39
C ASP A 127 -10.63 -4.61 0.43
N PRO A 128 -9.33 -4.62 0.10
CA PRO A 128 -8.48 -5.78 0.26
C PRO A 128 -8.19 -6.09 1.73
N MET A 129 -7.87 -7.35 2.00
CA MET A 129 -7.24 -7.76 3.25
C MET A 129 -5.74 -7.54 3.16
N LEU A 130 -5.18 -6.87 4.15
CA LEU A 130 -3.77 -6.58 4.26
C LEU A 130 -3.12 -7.42 5.36
N LYS A 131 -1.91 -7.89 5.10
CA LYS A 131 -1.03 -8.47 6.11
C LYS A 131 0.39 -8.06 5.78
N PHE A 132 0.85 -6.99 6.44
CA PHE A 132 2.21 -6.49 6.30
C PHE A 132 2.93 -6.61 7.62
N LYS A 133 4.20 -6.95 7.54
CA LYS A 133 5.17 -6.73 8.61
C LYS A 133 6.31 -5.93 8.00
N ALA A 134 6.70 -4.86 8.67
CA ALA A 134 7.83 -4.04 8.26
C ALA A 134 8.74 -3.82 9.47
N THR A 135 10.04 -3.95 9.27
CA THR A 135 11.04 -4.00 10.35
C THR A 135 12.13 -2.95 10.10
N ASP A 136 12.46 -2.18 11.14
CA ASP A 136 13.65 -1.33 11.21
C ASP A 136 14.62 -1.91 12.24
N ARG A 137 15.90 -1.99 11.89
CA ARG A 137 16.95 -2.43 12.81
C ARG A 137 17.67 -1.25 13.40
N ILE A 138 17.52 -1.07 14.70
CA ILE A 138 18.16 -0.01 15.45
C ILE A 138 19.21 -0.57 16.41
N ARG A 139 20.19 0.25 16.75
CA ARG A 139 21.20 -0.07 17.75
C ARG A 139 21.02 0.82 18.97
N ALA A 140 20.85 0.20 20.13
CA ALA A 140 20.70 0.92 21.39
C ALA A 140 21.67 0.40 22.46
N SER A 141 21.97 1.25 23.43
CA SER A 141 22.80 0.89 24.59
C SER A 141 21.90 0.39 25.71
N VAL A 142 22.21 -0.76 26.25
CA VAL A 142 21.53 -1.39 27.39
C VAL A 142 22.47 -1.45 28.57
N SER A 143 21.99 -1.07 29.78
CA SER A 143 22.74 -1.14 31.03
C SER A 143 22.68 -2.58 31.59
N GLU A 144 23.83 -3.09 32.02
CA GLU A 144 23.93 -4.42 32.68
C GLU A 144 23.82 -4.28 34.20
N GLY A 145 22.59 -4.07 34.72
CA GLY A 145 22.34 -3.94 36.16
C GLY A 145 22.89 -2.66 36.83
N GLU A 146 22.76 -2.55 38.17
CA GLU A 146 23.09 -1.33 38.94
C GLU A 146 24.58 -0.97 38.98
N ASN A 147 25.49 -1.92 38.73
CA ASN A 147 26.93 -1.70 38.70
C ASN A 147 27.61 -2.21 37.41
N GLY A 148 26.79 -2.54 36.38
CA GLY A 148 27.25 -3.06 35.11
C GLY A 148 27.65 -1.98 34.13
N GLY A 149 28.43 -2.34 33.13
CA GLY A 149 28.74 -1.50 31.98
C GLY A 149 27.51 -1.34 31.06
N THR A 150 27.63 -0.43 30.10
CA THR A 150 26.67 -0.36 28.99
C THR A 150 27.19 -1.18 27.81
N ARG A 151 26.30 -1.98 27.20
CA ARG A 151 26.61 -2.69 25.96
C ARG A 151 25.63 -2.30 24.86
N SER A 152 26.09 -2.35 23.63
CA SER A 152 25.25 -2.08 22.46
C SER A 152 24.55 -3.36 22.02
N VAL A 153 23.25 -3.26 21.82
CA VAL A 153 22.38 -4.35 21.33
C VAL A 153 21.65 -3.90 20.09
N ASN A 154 21.50 -4.80 19.11
CA ASN A 154 20.67 -4.58 17.94
C ASN A 154 19.25 -5.01 18.26
N PHE A 155 18.29 -4.12 18.02
CA PHE A 155 16.86 -4.36 18.17
C PHE A 155 16.20 -4.30 16.80
N ASP A 156 15.29 -5.22 16.56
CA ASP A 156 14.37 -5.20 15.43
C ASP A 156 13.04 -4.62 15.92
N VAL A 157 12.71 -3.41 15.47
CA VAL A 157 11.43 -2.74 15.72
C VAL A 157 10.52 -3.03 14.55
N SER A 158 9.38 -3.66 14.78
CA SER A 158 8.48 -4.08 13.74
C SER A 158 7.12 -3.41 13.86
N ILE A 159 6.56 -3.02 12.71
CA ILE A 159 5.17 -2.60 12.56
C ILE A 159 4.43 -3.72 11.85
N VAL A 160 3.36 -4.21 12.46
CA VAL A 160 2.49 -5.23 11.88
C VAL A 160 1.15 -4.61 11.56
N VAL A 161 0.79 -4.61 10.28
CA VAL A 161 -0.49 -4.12 9.77
C VAL A 161 -1.32 -5.31 9.33
N LYS A 162 -2.55 -5.42 9.82
CA LYS A 162 -3.47 -6.52 9.51
C LYS A 162 -4.88 -6.01 9.27
N ASN A 163 -5.73 -6.87 8.74
CA ASN A 163 -7.15 -6.72 8.48
C ASN A 163 -7.47 -6.01 7.14
N ARG A 164 -8.75 -5.73 6.95
CA ARG A 164 -9.26 -5.07 5.74
C ARG A 164 -8.87 -3.60 5.73
N LEU A 165 -8.76 -3.04 4.53
CA LEU A 165 -8.31 -1.66 4.34
C LEU A 165 -9.20 -0.63 5.07
N ASP A 166 -10.50 -0.91 5.16
CA ASP A 166 -11.48 -0.06 5.87
C ASP A 166 -11.38 -0.14 7.40
N ASN A 167 -10.69 -1.18 7.93
CA ASN A 167 -10.55 -1.40 9.39
C ASN A 167 -9.17 -1.98 9.72
N LEU A 168 -8.13 -1.19 9.47
CA LEU A 168 -6.74 -1.59 9.71
C LEU A 168 -6.43 -1.69 11.20
N SER A 169 -5.70 -2.74 11.56
CA SER A 169 -5.11 -2.93 12.88
C SER A 169 -3.60 -2.79 12.80
N PHE A 170 -3.04 -1.98 13.68
CA PHE A 170 -1.61 -1.77 13.80
C PHE A 170 -1.12 -2.32 15.13
N ALA A 171 -0.01 -3.05 15.10
CA ALA A 171 0.69 -3.50 16.28
C ALA A 171 2.18 -3.20 16.10
N PHE A 172 2.82 -2.77 17.18
CA PHE A 172 4.25 -2.58 17.24
C PHE A 172 4.86 -3.73 18.05
N ASP A 173 6.05 -4.16 17.68
CA ASP A 173 6.78 -5.20 18.40
C ASP A 173 8.28 -4.90 18.36
N VAL A 174 8.95 -5.30 19.44
CA VAL A 174 10.42 -5.17 19.58
C VAL A 174 11.00 -6.53 19.86
N SER A 175 12.06 -6.87 19.19
CA SER A 175 12.83 -8.09 19.44
C SER A 175 14.34 -7.81 19.40
N ALA A 176 15.11 -8.65 20.07
CA ALA A 176 16.58 -8.62 20.07
C ALA A 176 17.11 -9.99 19.66
N PRO A 177 17.02 -10.37 18.36
CA PRO A 177 17.27 -11.74 17.90
C PRO A 177 18.75 -12.18 18.08
N GLU A 178 19.67 -11.23 18.23
CA GLU A 178 21.10 -11.49 18.42
C GLU A 178 21.51 -11.54 19.91
N ASP A 179 20.57 -11.24 20.82
CA ASP A 179 20.81 -11.21 22.27
C ASP A 179 19.76 -12.01 23.02
N ALA A 180 20.10 -13.25 23.38
CA ALA A 180 19.17 -14.16 24.04
C ALA A 180 18.70 -13.68 25.42
N THR A 181 19.50 -12.91 26.15
CA THR A 181 19.13 -12.40 27.47
C THR A 181 18.06 -11.34 27.32
N ILE A 182 18.28 -10.34 26.49
CA ILE A 182 17.31 -9.27 26.22
C ILE A 182 16.08 -9.85 25.54
N GLN A 183 16.23 -10.80 24.61
CA GLN A 183 15.10 -11.44 23.95
C GLN A 183 14.19 -12.16 24.96
N ASN A 184 14.76 -12.83 25.97
CA ASN A 184 13.99 -13.49 27.03
C ASN A 184 13.26 -12.47 27.91
N GLU A 185 13.90 -11.36 28.24
CA GLU A 185 13.26 -10.24 28.98
C GLU A 185 12.09 -9.64 28.18
N LEU A 186 12.32 -9.33 26.89
CA LEU A 186 11.26 -8.86 25.99
C LEU A 186 10.12 -9.87 25.84
N THR A 187 10.41 -11.16 25.82
CA THR A 187 9.39 -12.21 25.70
C THR A 187 8.56 -12.33 26.99
N ALA A 188 9.16 -12.08 28.14
CA ALA A 188 8.45 -12.04 29.42
C ALA A 188 7.53 -10.84 29.55
N MET A 189 7.79 -9.76 28.82
CA MET A 189 6.89 -8.62 28.69
C MET A 189 5.69 -8.98 27.81
N GLY A 190 4.50 -8.45 28.11
CA GLY A 190 3.34 -8.60 27.25
C GLY A 190 3.52 -7.88 25.90
N ALA A 191 2.84 -8.33 24.86
CA ALA A 191 2.94 -7.72 23.52
C ALA A 191 2.60 -6.21 23.51
N GLU A 192 1.67 -5.79 24.35
CA GLU A 192 1.28 -4.38 24.52
C GLU A 192 2.41 -3.54 25.13
N GLU A 193 3.14 -4.10 26.07
CA GLU A 193 4.27 -3.43 26.74
C GLU A 193 5.46 -3.28 25.79
N ARG A 194 5.76 -4.32 24.99
CA ARG A 194 6.77 -4.23 23.91
C ARG A 194 6.41 -3.19 22.87
N GLY A 195 5.13 -3.07 22.53
CA GLY A 195 4.64 -2.05 21.60
C GLY A 195 4.88 -0.62 22.10
N LYS A 196 4.78 -0.39 23.41
CA LYS A 196 5.08 0.93 24.02
C LYS A 196 6.56 1.29 24.01
N GLN A 197 7.44 0.30 24.02
CA GLN A 197 8.90 0.51 23.94
C GLN A 197 9.39 0.76 22.52
N ALA A 198 8.58 0.42 21.50
CA ALA A 198 8.88 0.62 20.10
C ALA A 198 8.61 2.05 19.60
N LEU A 199 7.87 2.84 20.36
CA LEU A 199 7.48 4.23 20.08
C LEU A 199 8.42 5.22 20.79
#